data_2c66144ca56d8e68e676e2bc036e9212
#
_entry.id   2c66144ca56d8e68e676e2bc036e9212
#
_cell.length_a   1.000
_cell.length_b   1.000
_cell.length_c   1.000
_cell.angle_alpha   90.00
_cell.angle_beta   90.00
_cell.angle_gamma   90.00
#
_symmetry.space_group_name_H-M   'P 1'
#
loop_
_entity.id
_entity.type
_entity.pdbx_description
1 polymer ?
#
loop_
_entity_poly.entity_id
_entity_poly.type
_entity_poly.pdbx_seq_one_letter_code
_entity_poly.pdbx_strand_id
1 'polypeptide(L)'
;MILMENDCIPVNRKILYNDSLNCKEKIALIILLDTEAGSISYDHLAQKMDVTKPTAIATIKSLKDKGFLKCNLKQNRKQNGRTVKNQYFVTI
;
A
#
# COMPACT_ATOMS: atom_id res chain seq x y z
N MET A 1 13.31 -8.42 25.84
CA MET A 1 13.37 -8.68 24.43
C MET A 1 14.12 -7.61 23.68
N ILE A 2 14.97 -8.00 22.78
CA ILE A 2 15.74 -7.04 22.02
C ILE A 2 15.21 -6.91 20.63
N LEU A 3 14.91 -5.70 20.21
CA LEU A 3 14.41 -5.45 18.88
C LEU A 3 15.54 -4.87 18.04
N MET A 4 15.77 -5.47 16.90
CA MET A 4 16.78 -4.97 15.98
C MET A 4 16.18 -3.84 15.20
N GLU A 5 16.93 -2.82 14.93
CA GLU A 5 16.42 -1.67 14.21
C GLU A 5 15.86 -2.03 12.86
N ASN A 6 16.49 -2.94 12.14
CA ASN A 6 15.99 -3.27 10.82
C ASN A 6 14.87 -4.31 10.87
N ASP A 7 14.44 -4.71 12.04
CA ASP A 7 13.31 -5.61 12.16
C ASP A 7 12.03 -4.83 12.49
N CYS A 8 12.13 -3.52 12.58
CA CYS A 8 11.01 -2.71 13.01
C CYS A 8 10.81 -1.53 12.08
N ILE A 9 9.56 -1.15 11.88
CA ILE A 9 9.28 0.06 11.15
C ILE A 9 8.36 0.92 12.01
N PRO A 10 8.43 2.23 11.90
CA PRO A 10 7.54 3.08 12.65
C PRO A 10 6.15 3.07 12.01
N VAL A 11 5.12 3.07 12.82
CA VAL A 11 3.75 3.12 12.34
C VAL A 11 3.10 4.39 12.87
N ASN A 12 2.49 5.15 11.96
CA ASN A 12 1.86 6.39 12.33
C ASN A 12 0.59 6.10 13.11
N ARG A 13 0.41 6.73 14.25
CA ARG A 13 -0.78 6.54 15.06
C ARG A 13 -2.04 6.92 14.31
N LYS A 14 -1.95 7.87 13.39
CA LYS A 14 -3.10 8.27 12.61
C LYS A 14 -3.57 7.18 11.67
N ILE A 15 -2.74 6.20 11.40
CA ILE A 15 -3.14 5.05 10.62
C ILE A 15 -3.67 3.98 11.54
N LEU A 16 -2.91 3.65 12.57
CA LEU A 16 -3.23 2.53 13.43
C LEU A 16 -4.57 2.70 14.16
N TYR A 17 -4.82 3.91 14.63
CA TYR A 17 -6.03 4.17 15.41
C TYR A 17 -7.13 4.90 14.65
N ASN A 18 -7.05 4.91 13.33
CA ASN A 18 -8.04 5.60 12.52
C ASN A 18 -9.29 4.75 12.36
N ASP A 19 -10.41 5.23 12.89
CA ASP A 19 -11.65 4.48 12.85
C ASP A 19 -12.25 4.36 11.45
N SER A 20 -11.80 5.17 10.52
CA SER A 20 -12.29 5.11 9.15
C SER A 20 -11.61 4.03 8.34
N LEU A 21 -10.57 3.41 8.88
CA LEU A 21 -9.81 2.40 8.17
C LEU A 21 -10.07 1.02 8.75
N ASN A 22 -10.24 0.03 7.90
CA ASN A 22 -10.35 -1.34 8.37
C ASN A 22 -8.95 -1.97 8.42
N CYS A 23 -8.87 -3.22 8.83
CA CYS A 23 -7.58 -3.89 8.98
C CYS A 23 -6.80 -3.96 7.68
N LYS A 24 -7.47 -4.27 6.58
CA LYS A 24 -6.78 -4.40 5.30
C LYS A 24 -6.24 -3.05 4.85
N GLU A 25 -7.01 -2.00 5.07
CA GLU A 25 -6.59 -0.65 4.69
C GLU A 25 -5.39 -0.20 5.51
N LYS A 26 -5.41 -0.50 6.81
CA LYS A 26 -4.28 -0.12 7.66
C LYS A 26 -3.01 -0.86 7.23
N ILE A 27 -3.13 -2.14 6.96
CA ILE A 27 -1.96 -2.93 6.55
C ILE A 27 -1.44 -2.44 5.20
N ALA A 28 -2.33 -2.14 4.26
CA ALA A 28 -1.91 -1.65 2.95
C ALA A 28 -1.14 -0.34 3.09
N LEU A 29 -1.63 0.59 3.92
CA LEU A 29 -0.94 1.85 4.10
C LEU A 29 0.42 1.67 4.74
N ILE A 30 0.53 0.78 5.71
CA ILE A 30 1.81 0.53 6.37
C ILE A 30 2.81 -0.04 5.36
N ILE A 31 2.37 -0.98 4.53
CA ILE A 31 3.25 -1.56 3.52
C ILE A 31 3.68 -0.50 2.52
N LEU A 32 2.76 0.34 2.09
CA LEU A 32 3.09 1.36 1.11
C LEU A 32 4.07 2.39 1.67
N LEU A 33 3.94 2.72 2.94
CA LEU A 33 4.88 3.66 3.56
C LEU A 33 6.26 3.04 3.71
N ASP A 34 6.33 1.74 3.91
CA ASP A 34 7.60 1.06 4.05
C ASP A 34 8.23 0.74 2.70
N THR A 35 7.46 0.79 1.62
CA THR A 35 7.96 0.47 0.31
C THR A 35 8.69 1.67 -0.26
N GLU A 36 9.87 1.45 -0.77
CA GLU A 36 10.64 2.52 -1.32
C GLU A 36 9.89 3.21 -2.44
N ALA A 37 9.73 4.50 -2.36
CA ALA A 37 9.07 5.32 -3.36
C ALA A 37 7.59 4.92 -3.55
N GLY A 38 7.04 4.10 -2.68
CA GLY A 38 5.65 3.71 -2.78
C GLY A 38 5.31 2.94 -4.05
N SER A 39 6.30 2.34 -4.69
CA SER A 39 6.10 1.66 -5.96
C SER A 39 5.99 0.17 -5.76
N ILE A 40 4.82 -0.39 -6.02
CA ILE A 40 4.61 -1.80 -5.81
C ILE A 40 3.49 -2.27 -6.73
N SER A 41 3.60 -3.47 -7.24
CA SER A 41 2.54 -4.04 -8.09
C SER A 41 1.43 -4.57 -7.21
N TYR A 42 0.25 -4.72 -7.78
CA TYR A 42 -0.88 -5.29 -7.04
C TYR A 42 -0.58 -6.73 -6.59
N ASP A 43 0.11 -7.49 -7.43
CA ASP A 43 0.43 -8.87 -7.08
C ASP A 43 1.33 -8.91 -5.85
N HIS A 44 2.32 -8.02 -5.81
CA HIS A 44 3.24 -7.99 -4.70
C HIS A 44 2.53 -7.47 -3.44
N LEU A 45 1.69 -6.47 -3.59
CA LEU A 45 0.95 -5.93 -2.46
C LEU A 45 0.02 -7.00 -1.89
N ALA A 46 -0.69 -7.72 -2.74
CA ALA A 46 -1.58 -8.78 -2.30
C ALA A 46 -0.83 -9.85 -1.53
N GLN A 47 0.35 -10.20 -2.01
CA GLN A 47 1.17 -11.19 -1.36
C GLN A 47 1.60 -10.71 0.03
N LYS A 48 2.00 -9.46 0.13
CA LYS A 48 2.44 -8.90 1.40
C LYS A 48 1.27 -8.74 2.38
N MET A 49 0.08 -8.49 1.88
CA MET A 49 -1.09 -8.35 2.72
C MET A 49 -1.73 -9.69 3.05
N ASP A 50 -1.29 -10.75 2.37
CA ASP A 50 -1.84 -12.08 2.54
C ASP A 50 -3.32 -12.11 2.11
N VAL A 51 -3.60 -11.51 0.99
CA VAL A 51 -4.95 -11.48 0.42
C VAL A 51 -4.86 -11.78 -1.07
N THR A 52 -6.00 -11.93 -1.72
CA THR A 52 -6.01 -12.15 -3.16
C THR A 52 -5.79 -10.81 -3.87
N LYS A 53 -5.40 -10.88 -5.12
CA LYS A 53 -5.17 -9.67 -5.90
C LYS A 53 -6.42 -8.80 -6.01
N PRO A 54 -7.60 -9.34 -6.29
CA PRO A 54 -8.80 -8.51 -6.33
C PRO A 54 -9.06 -7.79 -5.01
N THR A 55 -8.75 -8.44 -3.89
CA THR A 55 -8.93 -7.82 -2.59
C THR A 55 -7.94 -6.67 -2.39
N ALA A 56 -6.70 -6.84 -2.84
CA ALA A 56 -5.72 -5.77 -2.74
C ALA A 56 -6.13 -4.58 -3.60
N ILE A 57 -6.63 -4.83 -4.80
CA ILE A 57 -7.09 -3.77 -5.69
C ILE A 57 -8.26 -3.02 -5.05
N ALA A 58 -9.20 -3.76 -4.48
CA ALA A 58 -10.35 -3.14 -3.83
C ALA A 58 -9.92 -2.30 -2.63
N THR A 59 -8.92 -2.76 -1.89
CA THR A 59 -8.40 -2.04 -0.74
C THR A 59 -7.78 -0.71 -1.17
N ILE A 60 -6.99 -0.74 -2.24
CA ILE A 60 -6.36 0.47 -2.75
C ILE A 60 -7.43 1.45 -3.25
N LYS A 61 -8.45 0.94 -3.93
CA LYS A 61 -9.50 1.79 -4.44
C LYS A 61 -10.25 2.46 -3.28
N SER A 62 -10.51 1.70 -2.23
CA SER A 62 -11.18 2.25 -1.06
C SER A 62 -10.35 3.33 -0.40
N LEU A 63 -9.05 3.14 -0.30
CA LEU A 63 -8.16 4.14 0.28
C LEU A 63 -8.13 5.41 -0.56
N LYS A 64 -8.14 5.26 -1.87
CA LYS A 64 -8.17 6.44 -2.75
C LYS A 64 -9.49 7.18 -2.58
N ASP A 65 -10.60 6.46 -2.50
CA ASP A 65 -11.91 7.07 -2.35
C ASP A 65 -12.03 7.80 -1.02
N LYS A 66 -11.35 7.32 0.00
CA LYS A 66 -11.38 7.96 1.31
C LYS A 66 -10.39 9.11 1.43
N GLY A 67 -9.55 9.30 0.41
CA GLY A 67 -8.61 10.41 0.41
C GLY A 67 -7.30 10.16 1.13
N PHE A 68 -7.00 8.91 1.49
CA PHE A 68 -5.76 8.61 2.17
C PHE A 68 -4.63 8.26 1.20
N LEU A 69 -4.93 8.15 -0.08
CA LEU A 69 -3.94 7.67 -1.03
C LEU A 69 -4.16 8.28 -2.38
N LYS A 70 -3.09 8.63 -3.06
CA LYS A 70 -3.15 9.09 -4.43
C LYS A 70 -2.32 8.13 -5.26
N CYS A 71 -2.86 7.75 -6.41
CA CYS A 71 -2.16 6.83 -7.29
C CYS A 71 -1.76 7.57 -8.55
N ASN A 72 -0.51 7.52 -8.88
CA ASN A 72 -0.04 8.15 -10.06
C ASN A 72 0.07 7.10 -11.13
N LEU A 73 -0.95 6.99 -11.94
CA LEU A 73 -0.95 6.01 -12.92
C LEU A 73 -0.27 6.45 -14.09
N LYS A 74 0.88 6.32 -14.17
CA LYS A 74 1.57 6.73 -15.23
C LYS A 74 1.25 6.00 -16.36
N GLN A 75 0.42 5.89 -16.86
CA GLN A 75 0.05 5.28 -17.88
C GLN A 75 0.90 4.68 -18.67
N ASN A 76 1.40 4.25 -18.76
CA ASN A 76 2.26 3.70 -19.35
C ASN A 76 1.97 2.69 -20.06
N ARG A 77 1.77 2.50 -20.67
CA ARG A 77 1.48 1.72 -21.40
C ARG A 77 2.17 0.61 -21.46
N LYS A 78 2.04 -0.22 -21.68
CA LYS A 78 2.51 -1.30 -21.69
C LYS A 78 3.70 -1.46 -22.11
N GLN A 79 4.39 -1.89 -21.64
CA GLN A 79 5.57 -2.03 -21.93
C GLN A 79 5.86 -3.41 -22.21
N ASN A 80 5.71 -3.88 -23.20
CA ASN A 80 6.10 -5.22 -23.53
C ASN A 80 5.60 -6.26 -22.62
N GLY A 81 4.45 -6.17 -22.19
CA GLY A 81 3.89 -7.21 -21.35
C GLY A 81 4.46 -7.32 -19.98
N ARG A 82 5.36 -6.38 -19.59
CA ARG A 82 5.87 -6.46 -18.31
C ARG A 82 4.92 -5.96 -17.32
N THR A 83 4.98 -6.44 -16.12
CA THR A 83 4.20 -5.93 -15.00
C THR A 83 4.63 -4.52 -14.70
N VAL A 84 3.70 -3.62 -14.67
CA VAL A 84 4.01 -2.23 -14.38
C VAL A 84 3.66 -1.95 -12.94
N LYS A 85 4.55 -1.35 -12.20
CA LYS A 85 4.30 -1.00 -10.82
C LYS A 85 3.57 0.32 -10.76
N ASN A 86 2.55 0.38 -9.93
CA ASN A 86 1.84 1.62 -9.69
C ASN A 86 2.60 2.41 -8.63
N GLN A 87 2.52 3.70 -8.71
CA GLN A 87 3.18 4.53 -7.72
C GLN A 87 2.11 5.20 -6.87
N TYR A 88 2.22 5.07 -5.57
CA TYR A 88 1.23 5.58 -4.65
C TYR A 88 1.83 6.60 -3.69
N PHE A 89 1.04 7.58 -3.33
CA PHE A 89 1.47 8.59 -2.38
C PHE A 89 0.46 8.60 -1.24
N VAL A 90 0.92 8.36 -0.04
CA VAL A 90 0.06 8.37 1.14
C VAL A 90 -0.13 9.80 1.60
N THR A 91 -1.41 10.20 1.77
CA THR A 91 -1.69 11.59 2.11
C THR A 91 -2.36 11.69 3.46
N ILE A 92 -1.72 11.29 4.48
CA ILE A 92 -2.25 11.37 5.83
C ILE A 92 -1.78 12.62 6.54
#